data_d87671c8a2501dac73aa49022b798c8d
#
_entry.id   d87671c8a2501dac73aa49022b798c8d
#
_cell.length_a   1.000
_cell.length_b   1.000
_cell.length_c   1.000
_cell.angle_alpha   90.00
_cell.angle_beta   90.00
_cell.angle_gamma   90.00
#
_symmetry.space_group_name_H-M   'P 1'
#
loop_
_entity.id
_entity.type
_entity.pdbx_description
1 polymer ?
#
loop_
_entity_poly.entity_id
_entity_poly.type
_entity_poly.pdbx_seq_one_letter_code
_entity_poly.pdbx_strand_id
1 'polypeptide(L)'
;MPQVPAAGIARPPSAKKQSPYLNISEALNRGILNPQSPRSKGKKVLILDLDETLVHSSFKPPVEPSIVLPVEIDGKRFKVYVLVRPGAMDFLREMQIYYEVIIYTASLSKYADPLMDILDDN
;
A
#
# COMPACT_ATOMS: atom_id res chain seq x y z
N MET A 1 -10.84 4.48 -12.58
CA MET A 1 -9.56 3.77 -12.67
C MET A 1 -9.81 2.33 -13.09
N PRO A 2 -9.15 1.85 -14.15
CA PRO A 2 -9.18 0.43 -14.38
C PRO A 2 -8.52 -0.24 -13.20
N GLN A 3 -9.30 -0.98 -12.47
CA GLN A 3 -8.76 -1.69 -11.33
C GLN A 3 -7.91 -2.85 -11.82
N VAL A 4 -6.72 -2.97 -11.23
CA VAL A 4 -6.01 -4.23 -11.29
C VAL A 4 -6.97 -5.27 -10.70
N PRO A 5 -7.21 -6.40 -11.41
CA PRO A 5 -8.12 -7.40 -10.87
C PRO A 5 -7.77 -7.71 -9.42
N ALA A 6 -8.74 -7.59 -8.57
CA ALA A 6 -8.56 -7.82 -7.14
C ALA A 6 -8.37 -9.29 -6.79
N ALA A 7 -8.51 -10.17 -7.78
CA ALA A 7 -8.25 -11.59 -7.61
C ALA A 7 -6.83 -11.82 -7.13
N GLY A 8 -6.67 -12.54 -6.03
CA GLY A 8 -5.35 -12.83 -5.47
C GLY A 8 -4.79 -11.75 -4.56
N ILE A 9 -5.65 -10.88 -4.06
CA ILE A 9 -5.25 -9.94 -3.01
C ILE A 9 -4.60 -10.71 -1.86
N ALA A 10 -3.39 -10.29 -1.50
CA ALA A 10 -2.67 -10.87 -0.37
C ALA A 10 -3.30 -10.42 0.95
N ARG A 11 -4.48 -10.91 1.23
CA ARG A 11 -5.08 -10.80 2.55
C ARG A 11 -4.67 -12.00 3.37
N PRO A 12 -4.22 -11.81 4.60
CA PRO A 12 -4.08 -12.93 5.53
C PRO A 12 -5.41 -13.68 5.60
N PRO A 13 -5.41 -15.03 5.65
CA PRO A 13 -6.65 -15.80 5.73
C PRO A 13 -7.58 -15.35 6.87
N SER A 14 -7.02 -14.85 7.96
CA SER A 14 -7.77 -14.29 9.08
C SER A 14 -8.49 -12.99 8.73
N ALA A 15 -8.04 -12.26 7.71
CA ALA A 15 -8.65 -10.99 7.31
C ALA A 15 -10.07 -11.15 6.78
N LYS A 16 -10.43 -12.32 6.25
CA LYS A 16 -11.79 -12.60 5.73
C LYS A 16 -12.88 -12.52 6.79
N LYS A 17 -12.54 -12.66 8.06
CA LYS A 17 -13.47 -12.65 9.18
C LYS A 17 -13.33 -11.44 10.07
N GLN A 18 -12.56 -10.46 9.62
CA GLN A 18 -12.25 -9.30 10.45
C GLN A 18 -13.32 -8.23 10.33
N SER A 19 -13.62 -7.64 11.46
CA SER A 19 -14.38 -6.40 11.53
C SER A 19 -13.57 -5.28 10.88
N PRO A 20 -14.20 -4.34 10.16
CA PRO A 20 -13.52 -3.13 9.72
C PRO A 20 -12.99 -2.28 10.87
N TYR A 21 -13.37 -2.61 12.08
CA TYR A 21 -12.97 -1.89 13.30
C TYR A 21 -11.92 -2.65 14.11
N LEU A 22 -11.13 -3.50 13.46
CA LEU A 22 -10.06 -4.21 14.13
C LEU A 22 -9.09 -3.23 14.76
N ASN A 23 -8.91 -3.34 16.08
CA ASN A 23 -7.95 -2.49 16.76
C ASN A 23 -6.52 -3.02 16.63
N ILE A 24 -5.56 -2.18 16.95
CA ILE A 24 -4.14 -2.48 16.80
C ILE A 24 -3.73 -3.71 17.62
N SER A 25 -4.24 -3.85 18.85
CA SER A 25 -3.91 -4.99 19.69
C SER A 25 -4.39 -6.30 19.09
N GLU A 26 -5.59 -6.31 18.52
CA GLU A 26 -6.11 -7.49 17.83
C GLU A 26 -5.30 -7.80 16.57
N ALA A 27 -4.92 -6.78 15.82
CA ALA A 27 -4.12 -6.96 14.61
C ALA A 27 -2.74 -7.57 14.94
N LEU A 28 -2.11 -7.13 16.01
CA LEU A 28 -0.86 -7.69 16.50
C LEU A 28 -1.04 -9.13 16.96
N ASN A 29 -2.06 -9.40 17.77
CA ASN A 29 -2.33 -10.73 18.30
C ASN A 29 -2.66 -11.74 17.21
N ARG A 30 -3.23 -11.30 16.11
CA ARG A 30 -3.54 -12.15 14.95
C ARG A 30 -2.39 -12.26 13.96
N GLY A 31 -1.26 -11.61 14.22
CA GLY A 31 -0.11 -11.62 13.33
C GLY A 31 -0.33 -10.84 12.03
N ILE A 32 -1.33 -9.95 11.99
CA ILE A 32 -1.61 -9.11 10.82
C ILE A 32 -0.62 -7.96 10.74
N LEU A 33 -0.25 -7.43 11.89
CA LEU A 33 0.79 -6.41 12.02
C LEU A 33 1.98 -7.00 12.77
N ASN A 34 3.15 -6.65 12.31
CA ASN A 34 4.36 -6.97 13.05
C ASN A 34 4.47 -6.09 14.29
N PRO A 35 5.14 -6.56 15.36
CA PRO A 35 5.48 -5.70 16.49
C PRO A 35 6.24 -4.47 16.02
N GLN A 36 6.07 -3.36 16.72
CA GLN A 36 6.77 -2.13 16.40
C GLN A 36 8.29 -2.33 16.41
N SER A 37 8.95 -1.77 15.40
CA SER A 37 10.39 -1.71 15.38
C SER A 37 10.90 -0.79 16.50
N PRO A 38 12.17 -0.93 16.92
CA PRO A 38 12.75 -0.01 17.89
C PRO A 38 12.67 1.46 17.48
N ARG A 39 12.72 1.73 16.17
CA ARG A 39 12.60 3.11 15.62
C ARG A 39 11.21 3.69 15.81
N SER A 40 10.20 2.84 15.84
CA SER A 40 8.80 3.26 15.95
C SER A 40 8.25 3.15 17.36
N LYS A 41 9.04 2.66 18.30
CA LYS A 41 8.59 2.45 19.68
C LYS A 41 8.01 3.71 20.29
N GLY A 42 6.81 3.60 20.81
CA GLY A 42 6.11 4.72 21.42
C GLY A 42 5.34 5.61 20.44
N LYS A 43 5.51 5.41 19.12
CA LYS A 43 4.73 6.14 18.12
C LYS A 43 3.38 5.48 17.93
N LYS A 44 2.39 6.31 17.63
CA LYS A 44 1.09 5.80 17.17
C LYS A 44 1.23 5.22 15.76
N VAL A 45 0.37 4.30 15.43
CA VAL A 45 0.30 3.72 14.08
C VAL A 45 -0.62 4.58 13.23
N LEU A 46 -0.15 4.94 12.04
CA LEU A 46 -0.93 5.59 11.01
C LEU A 46 -1.15 4.59 9.88
N ILE A 47 -2.38 4.16 9.69
CA ILE A 47 -2.74 3.23 8.64
C ILE A 47 -3.31 4.02 7.46
N LEU A 48 -2.72 3.83 6.30
CA LEU A 48 -3.09 4.53 5.08
C LEU A 48 -3.49 3.53 4.00
N ASP A 49 -4.48 3.89 3.22
CA ASP A 49 -4.78 3.23 1.97
C ASP A 49 -3.81 3.70 0.88
N LEU A 50 -3.67 2.92 -0.17
CA LEU A 50 -2.76 3.21 -1.27
C LEU A 50 -3.50 3.85 -2.45
N ASP A 51 -4.37 3.06 -3.11
CA ASP A 51 -5.06 3.51 -4.32
C ASP A 51 -6.11 4.58 -4.01
N GLU A 52 -6.15 5.61 -4.83
CA GLU A 52 -7.05 6.77 -4.71
C GLU A 52 -6.81 7.57 -3.40
N THR A 53 -5.76 7.25 -2.68
CA THR A 53 -5.35 7.99 -1.48
C THR A 53 -3.96 8.60 -1.68
N LEU A 54 -2.98 7.77 -1.97
CA LEU A 54 -1.60 8.22 -2.21
C LEU A 54 -1.25 8.25 -3.70
N VAL A 55 -1.85 7.38 -4.47
CA VAL A 55 -1.57 7.22 -5.90
C VAL A 55 -2.86 7.01 -6.67
N HIS A 56 -2.76 7.22 -7.98
CA HIS A 56 -3.77 6.81 -8.94
C HIS A 56 -3.09 5.98 -10.03
N SER A 57 -3.59 4.81 -10.32
CA SER A 57 -3.01 3.94 -11.33
C SER A 57 -3.98 3.63 -12.46
N SER A 58 -3.40 3.35 -13.64
CA SER A 58 -4.16 3.08 -14.84
C SER A 58 -3.39 2.14 -15.75
N PHE A 59 -4.09 1.36 -16.56
CA PHE A 59 -3.47 0.59 -17.63
C PHE A 59 -3.20 1.43 -18.87
N LYS A 60 -3.74 2.63 -18.93
CA LYS A 60 -3.49 3.56 -20.04
C LYS A 60 -2.44 4.58 -19.64
N PRO A 61 -1.50 4.94 -20.55
CA PRO A 61 -0.52 5.97 -20.24
C PRO A 61 -1.22 7.31 -20.03
N PRO A 62 -0.93 7.99 -18.90
CA PRO A 62 -1.44 9.33 -18.66
C PRO A 62 -0.64 10.36 -19.47
N VAL A 63 -1.16 11.58 -19.51
CA VAL A 63 -0.44 12.71 -20.14
C VAL A 63 0.74 13.12 -19.26
N GLU A 64 0.57 13.08 -17.95
CA GLU A 64 1.59 13.44 -16.99
C GLU A 64 2.66 12.36 -16.85
N PRO A 65 3.88 12.73 -16.48
CA PRO A 65 4.91 11.75 -16.14
C PRO A 65 4.42 10.80 -15.04
N SER A 66 4.68 9.53 -15.20
CA SER A 66 4.21 8.50 -14.28
C SER A 66 5.29 7.47 -14.00
N ILE A 67 5.12 6.77 -12.90
CA ILE A 67 5.86 5.54 -12.64
C ILE A 67 5.24 4.43 -13.48
N VAL A 68 6.08 3.66 -14.17
CA VAL A 68 5.61 2.53 -14.98
C VAL A 68 6.05 1.24 -14.29
N LEU A 69 5.09 0.41 -13.92
CA LEU A 69 5.35 -0.86 -13.27
C LEU A 69 4.91 -2.01 -14.18
N PRO A 70 5.81 -2.96 -14.49
CA PRO A 70 5.40 -4.20 -15.13
C PRO A 70 4.73 -5.10 -14.10
N VAL A 71 3.53 -5.56 -14.38
CA VAL A 71 2.77 -6.46 -13.51
C VAL A 71 2.32 -7.65 -14.30
N GLU A 72 2.59 -8.85 -13.80
CA GLU A 72 2.12 -10.09 -14.40
C GLU A 72 0.88 -10.59 -13.66
N ILE A 73 -0.21 -10.77 -14.41
CA ILE A 73 -1.49 -11.24 -13.89
C ILE A 73 -1.95 -12.39 -14.78
N ASP A 74 -2.15 -13.57 -14.20
CA ASP A 74 -2.60 -14.77 -14.89
C ASP A 74 -1.76 -15.08 -16.14
N GLY A 75 -0.44 -14.96 -16.02
CA GLY A 75 0.50 -15.24 -17.11
C GLY A 75 0.61 -14.15 -18.16
N LYS A 76 -0.13 -13.05 -18.02
CA LYS A 76 -0.07 -11.90 -18.93
C LYS A 76 0.65 -10.74 -18.29
N ARG A 77 1.47 -10.05 -19.08
CA ARG A 77 2.18 -8.86 -18.63
C ARG A 77 1.38 -7.62 -18.94
N PHE A 78 1.26 -6.77 -17.95
CA PHE A 78 0.61 -5.47 -18.05
C PHE A 78 1.58 -4.38 -17.63
N LYS A 79 1.45 -3.22 -18.25
CA LYS A 79 2.07 -2.00 -17.73
C LYS A 79 1.05 -1.23 -16.96
N VAL A 80 1.38 -0.95 -15.70
CA VAL A 80 0.55 -0.10 -14.85
C VAL A 80 1.24 1.25 -14.70
N TYR A 81 0.53 2.30 -15.05
CA TYR A 81 1.01 3.67 -14.97
C TYR A 81 0.49 4.28 -13.67
N VAL A 82 1.40 4.74 -12.82
CA VAL A 82 1.08 5.21 -11.49
C VAL A 82 1.40 6.69 -11.37
N LEU A 83 0.39 7.49 -11.07
CA LEU A 83 0.54 8.89 -10.72
C LEU A 83 0.57 9.01 -9.20
N VAL A 84 1.63 9.58 -8.68
CA VAL A 84 1.74 9.86 -7.25
C VAL A 84 1.00 11.15 -6.95
N ARG A 85 0.14 11.12 -5.94
CA ARG A 85 -0.58 12.33 -5.52
C ARG A 85 0.41 13.44 -5.19
N PRO A 86 0.16 14.68 -5.66
CA PRO A 86 1.02 15.81 -5.28
C PRO A 86 1.13 15.94 -3.75
N GLY A 87 2.36 15.98 -3.26
CA GLY A 87 2.63 16.06 -1.83
C GLY A 87 2.64 14.73 -1.08
N ALA A 88 2.28 13.61 -1.72
CA ALA A 88 2.23 12.31 -1.04
C ALA A 88 3.58 11.87 -0.52
N MET A 89 4.65 12.06 -1.30
CA MET A 89 6.00 11.68 -0.88
C MET A 89 6.46 12.49 0.34
N ASP A 90 6.24 13.79 0.30
CA ASP A 90 6.59 14.68 1.42
C ASP A 90 5.74 14.35 2.65
N PHE A 91 4.47 14.06 2.45
CA PHE A 91 3.57 13.62 3.52
C PHE A 91 4.08 12.35 4.20
N LEU A 92 4.43 11.33 3.42
CA LEU A 92 4.93 10.08 3.97
C LEU A 92 6.24 10.29 4.73
N ARG A 93 7.13 11.08 4.17
CA ARG A 93 8.42 11.38 4.80
C ARG A 93 8.23 12.10 6.13
N GLU A 94 7.33 13.06 6.18
CA GLU A 94 7.04 13.81 7.40
C GLU A 94 6.29 12.98 8.44
N MET A 95 5.31 12.19 8.02
CA MET A 95 4.51 11.39 8.94
C MET A 95 5.34 10.30 9.62
N GLN A 96 6.37 9.79 9.00
CA GLN A 96 7.27 8.81 9.62
C GLN A 96 8.00 9.35 10.86
N ILE A 97 8.10 10.66 10.98
CA ILE A 97 8.69 11.29 12.17
C ILE A 97 7.80 11.08 13.40
N TYR A 98 6.49 11.13 13.21
CA TYR A 98 5.52 11.11 14.30
C TYR A 98 4.80 9.78 14.47
N TYR A 99 4.72 9.00 13.40
CA TYR A 99 3.93 7.77 13.36
C TYR A 99 4.75 6.61 12.81
N GLU A 100 4.35 5.41 13.22
CA GLU A 100 4.67 4.23 12.43
C GLU A 100 3.65 4.15 11.29
N VAL A 101 4.11 4.40 10.07
CA VAL A 101 3.24 4.43 8.89
C VAL A 101 3.11 3.02 8.32
N ILE A 102 1.88 2.56 8.18
CA ILE A 102 1.55 1.26 7.62
C ILE A 102 0.60 1.46 6.46
N ILE A 103 0.95 0.91 5.31
CA ILE A 103 0.07 0.89 4.15
C ILE A 103 -0.76 -0.38 4.17
N TYR A 104 -2.06 -0.22 4.18
CA TYR A 104 -3.01 -1.31 4.13
C TYR A 104 -3.81 -1.20 2.84
N THR A 105 -3.55 -2.09 1.90
CA THR A 105 -4.15 -2.02 0.57
C THR A 105 -4.87 -3.32 0.21
N ALA A 106 -5.93 -3.19 -0.56
CA ALA A 106 -6.63 -4.32 -1.18
C ALA A 106 -6.02 -4.71 -2.53
N SER A 107 -5.01 -3.99 -2.99
CA SER A 107 -4.36 -4.27 -4.27
C SER A 107 -3.49 -5.53 -4.22
N LEU A 108 -3.19 -6.07 -5.41
CA LEU A 108 -2.28 -7.21 -5.54
C LEU A 108 -0.88 -6.85 -5.04
N SER A 109 -0.25 -7.76 -4.32
CA SER A 109 1.12 -7.57 -3.87
C SER A 109 2.10 -7.40 -5.03
N LYS A 110 1.85 -8.05 -6.16
CA LYS A 110 2.66 -7.90 -7.38
C LYS A 110 2.71 -6.47 -7.91
N TYR A 111 1.70 -5.67 -7.58
CA TYR A 111 1.63 -4.26 -7.89
C TYR A 111 2.06 -3.41 -6.68
N ALA A 112 1.51 -3.70 -5.52
CA ALA A 112 1.71 -2.88 -4.33
C ALA A 112 3.16 -2.92 -3.81
N ASP A 113 3.79 -4.10 -3.77
CA ASP A 113 5.12 -4.25 -3.20
C ASP A 113 6.19 -3.45 -3.97
N PRO A 114 6.33 -3.58 -5.31
CA PRO A 114 7.30 -2.77 -6.03
C PRO A 114 6.97 -1.27 -5.99
N LEU A 115 5.70 -0.91 -5.94
CA LEU A 115 5.30 0.49 -5.80
C LEU A 115 5.71 1.04 -4.43
N MET A 116 5.50 0.27 -3.38
CA MET A 116 5.90 0.68 -2.03
C MET A 116 7.40 0.86 -1.90
N ASP A 117 8.19 0.01 -2.54
CA ASP A 117 9.64 0.16 -2.56
C ASP A 117 10.05 1.51 -3.16
N ILE A 118 9.36 1.96 -4.19
CA ILE A 118 9.61 3.26 -4.83
C ILE A 118 9.15 4.40 -3.91
N LEU A 119 7.98 4.27 -3.29
CA LEU A 119 7.42 5.32 -2.44
C LEU A 119 8.18 5.44 -1.12
N ASP A 120 8.77 4.38 -0.64
CA ASP A 120 9.55 4.39 0.61
C ASP A 120 10.88 5.14 0.46
N ASP A 121 11.37 5.26 -0.74
CA ASP A 121 12.54 6.09 -1.09
C ASP A 121 13.73 5.92 -0.12
N ASN A 122 14.10 4.69 0.10
CA ASN A 122 15.25 4.39 0.96
C ASN A 122 16.52 4.16 0.18
#